data_e86b5f9d3bd0e8155393a35475cdf62c
#
_entry.id   e86b5f9d3bd0e8155393a35475cdf62c
#
_cell.length_a   1.000
_cell.length_b   1.000
_cell.length_c   1.000
_cell.angle_alpha   90.00
_cell.angle_beta   90.00
_cell.angle_gamma   90.00
#
_symmetry.space_group_name_H-M   'P 1'
#
loop_
_entity.id
_entity.type
_entity.pdbx_description
1 polymer ?
#
loop_
_entity_poly.entity_id
_entity_poly.type
_entity_poly.pdbx_seq_one_letter_code
_entity_poly.pdbx_strand_id
1 'polypeptide(L)'
;MIATGVSLDVTAERLCHEIELLLPGVACSVLRVKEGGLLDPLAAPSLPEIFSELITNLMIGPKVGSCGSAAYLGEAVAVTDIENDPRWTAFKQHILPCGFRACWSVPIYNAEGAVFGTFALYFKQRRMPRAREKQLVSASIHLCAIALERHDRVLERERRASVDALTGLPNRSSFDIALSRLSCEAPGSWALLVVDLDNLKTINDTFGHQAGDELLQSVAQRIRTTVLPDHAFRLGGDEFAVILQDAGAIADLTGAATRILDVVGIATSCCGHMIQPRATIGGASLSPGDRDAETVHKYADFALYHAKETGRGGFVRYWPGIGTAIKQRIEVIHDVDIALSEGRIEAYYQPVVQLETGEIIGMEALCRLRKPEGNIVSAGAFHQAMTDVDVAAKLTQGMLDLVAADVRSWLDRGIPFQHVGINISSADFHSGTLYDRIEVAFGRENVPLKHVVLEVTESVYLGQNDPVVAREIKALRAHGLRIALDDFGTGFASLTHLLTVPVDIIKIDKSFVSQLRHGDRGMAIIEGLLGIARKLDIRVVAEGIETEDQGDLLREIGCKLGQGYLFSAAVTRETATELLLKHAQPIEADQPLLTYDLPMRSLSGRVRPEAFDLAGKGRRAAS
;
A
#
# COMPACT_ATOMS: atom_id res chain seq x y z
N MET A 1 -40.55 -0.62 -30.78
CA MET A 1 -40.47 -0.40 -29.32
C MET A 1 -39.32 -1.17 -28.70
N ILE A 2 -39.26 -2.48 -28.79
CA ILE A 2 -38.13 -3.25 -28.25
C ILE A 2 -36.76 -2.81 -28.84
N ALA A 3 -36.70 -2.50 -30.14
CA ALA A 3 -35.51 -2.02 -30.81
C ALA A 3 -35.15 -0.53 -30.56
N THR A 4 -36.11 0.29 -30.13
CA THR A 4 -35.95 1.76 -30.04
C THR A 4 -35.66 2.30 -28.63
N GLY A 5 -35.39 1.43 -27.66
CA GLY A 5 -34.96 1.88 -26.32
C GLY A 5 -36.11 2.27 -25.36
N VAL A 6 -37.33 1.94 -25.67
CA VAL A 6 -38.49 2.15 -24.78
C VAL A 6 -38.33 1.26 -23.53
N SER A 7 -38.77 1.76 -22.36
CA SER A 7 -38.66 1.03 -21.08
C SER A 7 -39.41 -0.30 -21.12
N LEU A 8 -39.03 -1.23 -20.25
CA LEU A 8 -39.62 -2.57 -20.17
C LEU A 8 -41.12 -2.48 -19.83
N ASP A 9 -41.48 -1.64 -18.83
CA ASP A 9 -42.86 -1.48 -18.36
C ASP A 9 -43.80 -0.97 -19.48
N VAL A 10 -43.38 0.10 -20.18
CA VAL A 10 -44.15 0.65 -21.32
C VAL A 10 -44.28 -0.37 -22.46
N THR A 11 -43.23 -1.19 -22.68
CA THR A 11 -43.29 -2.25 -23.70
C THR A 11 -44.23 -3.37 -23.30
N ALA A 12 -44.24 -3.80 -22.04
CA ALA A 12 -45.12 -4.83 -21.52
C ALA A 12 -46.56 -4.35 -21.49
N GLU A 13 -46.81 -3.11 -21.06
CA GLU A 13 -48.15 -2.49 -21.05
C GLU A 13 -48.74 -2.41 -22.45
N ARG A 14 -47.95 -1.93 -23.41
CA ARG A 14 -48.39 -1.87 -24.81
C ARG A 14 -48.70 -3.25 -25.37
N LEU A 15 -47.91 -4.26 -25.06
CA LEU A 15 -48.18 -5.62 -25.51
C LEU A 15 -49.46 -6.18 -24.90
N CYS A 16 -49.73 -5.94 -23.61
CA CYS A 16 -50.99 -6.32 -22.98
C CYS A 16 -52.19 -5.64 -23.65
N HIS A 17 -52.11 -4.34 -23.89
CA HIS A 17 -53.16 -3.62 -24.59
C HIS A 17 -53.46 -4.17 -25.99
N GLU A 18 -52.46 -4.43 -26.80
CA GLU A 18 -52.64 -4.99 -28.14
C GLU A 18 -53.29 -6.39 -28.11
N ILE A 19 -52.92 -7.21 -27.12
CA ILE A 19 -53.56 -8.54 -26.93
C ILE A 19 -55.00 -8.40 -26.49
N GLU A 20 -55.32 -7.49 -25.59
CA GLU A 20 -56.70 -7.23 -25.12
C GLU A 20 -57.60 -6.70 -26.24
N LEU A 21 -57.05 -5.86 -27.14
CA LEU A 21 -57.76 -5.40 -28.35
C LEU A 21 -58.03 -6.56 -29.32
N LEU A 22 -57.11 -7.50 -29.47
CA LEU A 22 -57.28 -8.67 -30.35
C LEU A 22 -58.18 -9.76 -29.75
N LEU A 23 -58.39 -9.72 -28.42
CA LEU A 23 -59.19 -10.69 -27.65
C LEU A 23 -60.22 -9.99 -26.76
N PRO A 24 -61.32 -9.47 -27.31
CA PRO A 24 -62.33 -8.73 -26.54
C PRO A 24 -62.85 -9.54 -25.33
N GLY A 25 -62.86 -8.94 -24.17
CA GLY A 25 -63.33 -9.56 -22.92
C GLY A 25 -62.32 -10.44 -22.20
N VAL A 26 -61.05 -10.45 -22.65
CA VAL A 26 -59.91 -11.05 -21.99
C VAL A 26 -59.01 -9.95 -21.45
N ALA A 27 -58.56 -10.07 -20.20
CA ALA A 27 -57.51 -9.23 -19.67
C ALA A 27 -56.18 -10.01 -19.66
N CYS A 28 -55.04 -9.32 -19.71
CA CYS A 28 -53.74 -9.97 -19.60
C CYS A 28 -52.81 -9.31 -18.58
N SER A 29 -51.81 -10.05 -18.16
CA SER A 29 -50.73 -9.54 -17.34
C SER A 29 -49.40 -10.15 -17.73
N VAL A 30 -48.33 -9.36 -17.51
CA VAL A 30 -46.94 -9.80 -17.58
C VAL A 30 -46.29 -9.57 -16.22
N LEU A 31 -45.74 -10.62 -15.66
CA LEU A 31 -45.00 -10.57 -14.40
C LEU A 31 -43.54 -10.96 -14.67
N ARG A 32 -42.60 -10.29 -14.02
CA ARG A 32 -41.19 -10.70 -13.96
C ARG A 32 -40.97 -11.56 -12.71
N VAL A 33 -40.06 -12.52 -12.79
CA VAL A 33 -39.52 -13.27 -11.65
C VAL A 33 -38.14 -12.72 -11.36
N LYS A 34 -37.97 -12.06 -10.20
CA LYS A 34 -36.68 -11.54 -9.71
C LYS A 34 -35.82 -12.68 -9.18
N GLU A 35 -34.54 -12.38 -8.95
CA GLU A 35 -33.64 -13.27 -8.21
C GLU A 35 -34.26 -13.65 -6.86
N GLY A 36 -34.15 -14.93 -6.48
CA GLY A 36 -34.80 -15.46 -5.28
C GLY A 36 -36.28 -15.85 -5.46
N GLY A 37 -36.84 -15.75 -6.68
CA GLY A 37 -38.20 -16.23 -6.97
C GLY A 37 -39.34 -15.30 -6.56
N LEU A 38 -39.07 -14.00 -6.48
CA LEU A 38 -40.05 -12.98 -6.16
C LEU A 38 -40.77 -12.45 -7.42
N LEU A 39 -42.11 -12.38 -7.39
CA LEU A 39 -42.92 -11.85 -8.47
C LEU A 39 -42.89 -10.30 -8.47
N ASP A 40 -42.82 -9.73 -9.67
CA ASP A 40 -42.82 -8.29 -9.92
C ASP A 40 -43.74 -7.97 -11.10
N PRO A 41 -44.91 -7.32 -10.87
CA PRO A 41 -45.82 -6.96 -11.93
C PRO A 41 -45.21 -5.94 -12.89
N LEU A 42 -45.11 -6.27 -14.17
CA LEU A 42 -44.65 -5.34 -15.22
C LEU A 42 -45.84 -4.64 -15.92
N ALA A 43 -46.89 -5.37 -16.19
CA ALA A 43 -48.10 -4.83 -16.83
C ALA A 43 -49.35 -5.65 -16.49
N ALA A 44 -50.43 -4.98 -16.20
CA ALA A 44 -51.74 -5.59 -15.98
C ALA A 44 -52.87 -4.56 -16.22
N PRO A 45 -52.97 -3.95 -17.43
CA PRO A 45 -53.75 -2.72 -17.65
C PRO A 45 -55.24 -2.85 -17.35
N SER A 46 -55.85 -4.03 -17.52
CA SER A 46 -57.29 -4.28 -17.28
C SER A 46 -57.57 -5.02 -15.98
N LEU A 47 -56.54 -5.24 -15.13
CA LEU A 47 -56.71 -5.81 -13.78
C LEU A 47 -56.78 -4.70 -12.72
N PRO A 48 -57.42 -4.95 -11.57
CA PRO A 48 -57.45 -3.97 -10.48
C PRO A 48 -56.03 -3.70 -9.95
N GLU A 49 -55.76 -2.45 -9.59
CA GLU A 49 -54.45 -2.04 -9.05
C GLU A 49 -54.06 -2.83 -7.80
N ILE A 50 -55.00 -3.10 -6.90
CA ILE A 50 -54.83 -3.95 -5.72
C ILE A 50 -54.29 -5.35 -6.05
N PHE A 51 -54.56 -5.86 -7.26
CA PHE A 51 -54.02 -7.16 -7.68
C PHE A 51 -52.50 -7.12 -7.92
N SER A 52 -52.01 -6.05 -8.51
CA SER A 52 -50.59 -5.82 -8.70
C SER A 52 -49.88 -5.61 -7.37
N GLU A 53 -50.46 -4.86 -6.43
CA GLU A 53 -49.92 -4.68 -5.08
C GLU A 53 -49.76 -5.99 -4.31
N LEU A 54 -50.81 -6.87 -4.36
CA LEU A 54 -50.79 -8.17 -3.68
C LEU A 54 -49.77 -9.16 -4.23
N ILE A 55 -49.36 -8.98 -5.49
CA ILE A 55 -48.40 -9.88 -6.15
C ILE A 55 -46.98 -9.37 -6.00
N THR A 56 -46.77 -8.07 -5.78
CA THR A 56 -45.46 -7.46 -5.66
C THR A 56 -44.63 -8.09 -4.53
N ASN A 57 -43.44 -8.59 -4.87
CA ASN A 57 -42.53 -9.29 -3.98
C ASN A 57 -43.09 -10.58 -3.34
N LEU A 58 -44.11 -11.18 -3.96
CA LEU A 58 -44.66 -12.45 -3.53
C LEU A 58 -43.77 -13.61 -4.04
N MET A 59 -43.42 -14.53 -3.15
CA MET A 59 -42.62 -15.72 -3.52
C MET A 59 -43.43 -16.65 -4.42
N ILE A 60 -42.81 -17.13 -5.53
CA ILE A 60 -43.40 -18.16 -6.38
C ILE A 60 -43.67 -19.45 -5.58
N GLY A 61 -44.70 -20.17 -5.93
CA GLY A 61 -45.04 -21.40 -5.23
C GLY A 61 -46.21 -22.16 -5.87
N PRO A 62 -46.43 -23.42 -5.48
CA PRO A 62 -47.43 -24.30 -6.13
C PRO A 62 -48.89 -23.87 -5.90
N LYS A 63 -49.13 -22.94 -4.96
CA LYS A 63 -50.47 -22.42 -4.61
C LYS A 63 -50.56 -20.89 -4.67
N VAL A 64 -49.79 -20.25 -5.55
CA VAL A 64 -49.69 -18.78 -5.66
C VAL A 64 -50.35 -18.32 -6.97
N GLY A 65 -51.66 -18.40 -7.06
CA GLY A 65 -52.41 -18.09 -8.28
C GLY A 65 -51.95 -18.91 -9.49
N SER A 66 -52.38 -18.54 -10.69
CA SER A 66 -51.90 -19.21 -11.91
C SER A 66 -50.46 -18.80 -12.27
N CYS A 67 -50.12 -17.53 -12.09
CA CYS A 67 -48.78 -17.00 -12.46
C CYS A 67 -47.68 -17.53 -11.56
N GLY A 68 -47.81 -17.42 -10.22
CA GLY A 68 -46.84 -17.92 -9.29
C GLY A 68 -46.66 -19.44 -9.34
N SER A 69 -47.76 -20.16 -9.63
CA SER A 69 -47.71 -21.61 -9.86
C SER A 69 -47.03 -21.97 -11.19
N ALA A 70 -47.30 -21.22 -12.27
CA ALA A 70 -46.64 -21.45 -13.56
C ALA A 70 -45.10 -21.16 -13.48
N ALA A 71 -44.74 -20.09 -12.77
CA ALA A 71 -43.32 -19.76 -12.53
C ALA A 71 -42.59 -20.84 -11.71
N TYR A 72 -43.28 -21.36 -10.68
CA TYR A 72 -42.70 -22.38 -9.80
C TYR A 72 -42.53 -23.73 -10.49
N LEU A 73 -43.57 -24.16 -11.26
CA LEU A 73 -43.60 -25.46 -11.94
C LEU A 73 -42.78 -25.47 -13.24
N GLY A 74 -42.54 -24.29 -13.82
CA GLY A 74 -41.95 -24.17 -15.15
C GLY A 74 -42.91 -24.65 -16.26
N GLU A 75 -44.21 -24.71 -16.02
CA GLU A 75 -45.20 -25.21 -16.96
C GLU A 75 -46.40 -24.29 -17.03
N ALA A 76 -47.13 -24.35 -18.15
CA ALA A 76 -48.34 -23.60 -18.31
C ALA A 76 -49.45 -24.09 -17.34
N VAL A 77 -49.99 -23.19 -16.56
CA VAL A 77 -51.05 -23.47 -15.57
C VAL A 77 -52.39 -22.88 -16.03
N ALA A 78 -53.36 -23.74 -16.27
CA ALA A 78 -54.72 -23.33 -16.60
C ALA A 78 -55.65 -23.61 -15.41
N VAL A 79 -56.30 -22.56 -14.90
CA VAL A 79 -57.34 -22.61 -13.87
C VAL A 79 -58.67 -22.22 -14.53
N THR A 80 -59.57 -23.18 -14.71
CA THR A 80 -60.87 -22.97 -15.37
C THR A 80 -61.96 -22.44 -14.43
N ASP A 81 -61.74 -22.55 -13.12
CA ASP A 81 -62.63 -22.05 -12.07
C ASP A 81 -61.83 -21.46 -10.90
N ILE A 82 -61.61 -20.15 -10.94
CA ILE A 82 -60.89 -19.39 -9.91
C ILE A 82 -61.55 -19.51 -8.53
N GLU A 83 -62.89 -19.61 -8.48
CA GLU A 83 -63.67 -19.63 -7.23
C GLU A 83 -63.33 -20.87 -6.38
N ASN A 84 -63.14 -22.02 -7.03
CA ASN A 84 -62.94 -23.31 -6.37
C ASN A 84 -61.50 -23.84 -6.43
N ASP A 85 -60.59 -23.23 -7.20
CA ASP A 85 -59.22 -23.68 -7.31
C ASP A 85 -58.40 -23.26 -6.09
N PRO A 86 -57.70 -24.21 -5.40
CA PRO A 86 -56.92 -23.91 -4.19
C PRO A 86 -55.77 -22.95 -4.42
N ARG A 87 -55.27 -22.80 -5.64
CA ARG A 87 -54.20 -21.83 -6.00
C ARG A 87 -54.66 -20.39 -5.86
N TRP A 88 -55.96 -20.14 -5.94
CA TRP A 88 -56.58 -18.82 -5.91
C TRP A 88 -57.16 -18.43 -4.54
N THR A 89 -57.06 -19.27 -3.52
CA THR A 89 -57.66 -19.05 -2.20
C THR A 89 -57.34 -17.67 -1.61
N ALA A 90 -56.10 -17.22 -1.74
CA ALA A 90 -55.63 -15.92 -1.22
C ALA A 90 -56.03 -14.71 -2.10
N PHE A 91 -56.37 -14.94 -3.40
CA PHE A 91 -56.54 -13.87 -4.39
C PHE A 91 -57.97 -13.72 -4.91
N LYS A 92 -58.78 -14.76 -4.80
CA LYS A 92 -60.12 -14.81 -5.40
C LYS A 92 -61.07 -13.69 -4.95
N GLN A 93 -60.94 -13.22 -3.71
CA GLN A 93 -61.79 -12.13 -3.17
C GLN A 93 -61.56 -10.80 -3.90
N HIS A 94 -60.42 -10.61 -4.54
CA HIS A 94 -60.08 -9.38 -5.28
C HIS A 94 -60.36 -9.50 -6.78
N ILE A 95 -60.30 -10.70 -7.36
CA ILE A 95 -60.41 -10.90 -8.80
C ILE A 95 -61.86 -11.29 -9.25
N LEU A 96 -62.60 -12.02 -8.41
CA LEU A 96 -63.97 -12.42 -8.72
C LEU A 96 -64.97 -11.23 -8.86
N PRO A 97 -64.87 -10.16 -8.04
CA PRO A 97 -65.70 -8.97 -8.19
C PRO A 97 -65.54 -8.28 -9.56
N CYS A 98 -64.36 -8.39 -10.18
CA CYS A 98 -64.06 -7.84 -11.49
C CYS A 98 -64.60 -8.69 -12.66
N GLY A 99 -65.30 -9.77 -12.33
CA GLY A 99 -65.98 -10.63 -13.31
C GLY A 99 -65.10 -11.72 -13.90
N PHE A 100 -63.81 -11.87 -13.49
CA PHE A 100 -62.95 -12.94 -13.99
C PHE A 100 -63.26 -14.26 -13.29
N ARG A 101 -63.31 -15.36 -14.06
CA ARG A 101 -63.68 -16.70 -13.60
C ARG A 101 -62.65 -17.78 -13.91
N ALA A 102 -61.76 -17.52 -14.87
CA ALA A 102 -60.70 -18.45 -15.25
C ALA A 102 -59.40 -17.69 -15.57
N CYS A 103 -58.27 -18.34 -15.40
CA CYS A 103 -56.95 -17.76 -15.72
C CYS A 103 -56.06 -18.83 -16.32
N TRP A 104 -55.30 -18.45 -17.34
CA TRP A 104 -54.28 -19.29 -17.95
C TRP A 104 -52.95 -18.52 -17.97
N SER A 105 -51.93 -19.04 -17.31
CA SER A 105 -50.61 -18.45 -17.24
C SER A 105 -49.56 -19.37 -17.86
N VAL A 106 -48.64 -18.79 -18.58
CA VAL A 106 -47.55 -19.47 -19.28
C VAL A 106 -46.20 -18.88 -18.82
N PRO A 107 -45.22 -19.68 -18.47
CA PRO A 107 -43.90 -19.18 -18.11
C PRO A 107 -43.17 -18.62 -19.34
N ILE A 108 -42.37 -17.58 -19.09
CA ILE A 108 -41.43 -16.98 -20.05
C ILE A 108 -40.06 -17.43 -19.64
N TYR A 109 -39.30 -18.04 -20.54
CA TYR A 109 -37.96 -18.55 -20.29
C TYR A 109 -36.92 -17.61 -20.85
N ASN A 110 -35.78 -17.53 -20.16
CA ASN A 110 -34.57 -16.94 -20.70
C ASN A 110 -33.83 -17.94 -21.63
N ALA A 111 -32.72 -17.49 -22.25
CA ALA A 111 -31.92 -18.31 -23.15
C ALA A 111 -31.29 -19.54 -22.45
N GLU A 112 -31.15 -19.52 -21.13
CA GLU A 112 -30.58 -20.58 -20.30
C GLU A 112 -31.63 -21.61 -19.84
N GLY A 113 -32.91 -21.40 -20.17
CA GLY A 113 -34.01 -22.28 -19.82
C GLY A 113 -34.58 -22.03 -18.43
N ALA A 114 -34.19 -20.99 -17.72
CA ALA A 114 -34.78 -20.59 -16.44
C ALA A 114 -36.07 -19.75 -16.66
N VAL A 115 -37.03 -19.86 -15.73
CA VAL A 115 -38.25 -19.05 -15.77
C VAL A 115 -37.91 -17.63 -15.32
N PHE A 116 -38.16 -16.68 -16.22
CA PHE A 116 -37.82 -15.27 -16.10
C PHE A 116 -39.01 -14.37 -15.88
N GLY A 117 -40.18 -14.89 -16.20
CA GLY A 117 -41.47 -14.21 -16.02
C GLY A 117 -42.63 -15.11 -16.35
N THR A 118 -43.83 -14.54 -16.32
CA THR A 118 -45.07 -15.20 -16.75
C THR A 118 -45.94 -14.28 -17.55
N PHE A 119 -46.63 -14.83 -18.55
CA PHE A 119 -47.68 -14.17 -19.32
C PHE A 119 -49.02 -14.82 -19.02
N ALA A 120 -50.02 -14.06 -18.61
CA ALA A 120 -51.33 -14.63 -18.23
C ALA A 120 -52.51 -13.98 -18.95
N LEU A 121 -53.50 -14.80 -19.25
CA LEU A 121 -54.82 -14.37 -19.73
C LEU A 121 -55.90 -14.67 -18.68
N TYR A 122 -56.76 -13.70 -18.46
CA TYR A 122 -57.91 -13.79 -17.53
C TYR A 122 -59.21 -13.75 -18.31
N PHE A 123 -60.11 -14.73 -18.02
CA PHE A 123 -61.34 -14.89 -18.74
C PHE A 123 -62.56 -14.63 -17.83
N LYS A 124 -63.59 -13.95 -18.39
CA LYS A 124 -64.86 -13.72 -17.69
C LYS A 124 -65.73 -14.96 -17.62
N GLN A 125 -65.42 -16.01 -18.38
CA GLN A 125 -66.12 -17.30 -18.38
C GLN A 125 -65.24 -18.42 -17.86
N ARG A 126 -65.87 -19.42 -17.21
CA ARG A 126 -65.18 -20.66 -16.82
C ARG A 126 -64.87 -21.49 -18.07
N ARG A 127 -63.65 -21.44 -18.56
CA ARG A 127 -63.21 -22.14 -19.78
C ARG A 127 -61.70 -22.30 -19.89
N MET A 128 -61.28 -23.19 -20.75
CA MET A 128 -59.89 -23.31 -21.20
C MET A 128 -59.55 -22.27 -22.26
N PRO A 129 -58.25 -21.94 -22.46
CA PRO A 129 -57.82 -21.09 -23.58
C PRO A 129 -58.08 -21.75 -24.94
N ARG A 130 -58.53 -20.97 -25.92
CA ARG A 130 -58.78 -21.39 -27.30
C ARG A 130 -57.48 -21.45 -28.12
N ALA A 131 -57.49 -22.14 -29.26
CA ALA A 131 -56.35 -22.25 -30.15
C ALA A 131 -55.73 -20.91 -30.55
N ARG A 132 -56.58 -19.92 -30.92
CA ARG A 132 -56.16 -18.55 -31.29
C ARG A 132 -55.47 -17.83 -30.11
N GLU A 133 -55.98 -17.99 -28.89
CA GLU A 133 -55.39 -17.38 -27.67
C GLU A 133 -54.02 -17.99 -27.38
N LYS A 134 -53.89 -19.31 -27.53
CA LYS A 134 -52.60 -20.01 -27.37
C LYS A 134 -51.57 -19.54 -28.40
N GLN A 135 -51.96 -19.36 -29.65
CA GLN A 135 -51.05 -18.86 -30.70
C GLN A 135 -50.61 -17.41 -30.42
N LEU A 136 -51.52 -16.52 -30.02
CA LEU A 136 -51.16 -15.14 -29.67
C LEU A 136 -50.22 -15.08 -28.47
N VAL A 137 -50.49 -15.83 -27.41
CA VAL A 137 -49.63 -15.88 -26.23
C VAL A 137 -48.27 -16.46 -26.58
N SER A 138 -48.19 -17.53 -27.41
CA SER A 138 -46.91 -18.08 -27.86
C SER A 138 -46.05 -17.04 -28.59
N ALA A 139 -46.63 -16.25 -29.49
CA ALA A 139 -45.91 -15.16 -30.16
C ALA A 139 -45.49 -14.06 -29.17
N SER A 140 -46.36 -13.72 -28.20
CA SER A 140 -46.14 -12.67 -27.21
C SER A 140 -45.03 -13.03 -26.21
N ILE A 141 -44.92 -14.31 -25.82
CA ILE A 141 -43.88 -14.82 -24.92
C ILE A 141 -42.48 -14.57 -25.50
N HIS A 142 -42.27 -14.79 -26.80
CA HIS A 142 -40.99 -14.50 -27.44
C HIS A 142 -40.67 -13.00 -27.39
N LEU A 143 -41.62 -12.13 -27.59
CA LEU A 143 -41.41 -10.69 -27.48
C LEU A 143 -41.10 -10.26 -26.04
N CYS A 144 -41.82 -10.82 -25.06
CA CYS A 144 -41.56 -10.59 -23.65
C CYS A 144 -40.17 -11.08 -23.25
N ALA A 145 -39.77 -12.27 -23.69
CA ALA A 145 -38.42 -12.82 -23.40
C ALA A 145 -37.33 -11.88 -23.93
N ILE A 146 -37.41 -11.43 -25.19
CA ILE A 146 -36.46 -10.48 -25.77
C ILE A 146 -36.42 -9.16 -24.99
N ALA A 147 -37.61 -8.62 -24.57
CA ALA A 147 -37.66 -7.37 -23.83
C ALA A 147 -37.05 -7.49 -22.43
N LEU A 148 -37.33 -8.57 -21.71
CA LEU A 148 -36.79 -8.88 -20.40
C LEU A 148 -35.26 -9.08 -20.48
N GLU A 149 -34.73 -9.93 -21.39
CA GLU A 149 -33.28 -10.15 -21.55
C GLU A 149 -32.53 -8.88 -21.88
N ARG A 150 -33.12 -8.05 -22.74
CA ARG A 150 -32.52 -6.76 -23.05
C ARG A 150 -32.43 -5.85 -21.83
N HIS A 151 -33.50 -5.77 -21.04
CA HIS A 151 -33.55 -4.96 -19.83
C HIS A 151 -32.47 -5.39 -18.86
N ASP A 152 -32.34 -6.68 -18.61
CA ASP A 152 -31.33 -7.20 -17.68
C ASP A 152 -29.90 -7.00 -18.20
N ARG A 153 -29.69 -7.13 -19.51
CA ARG A 153 -28.37 -6.78 -20.11
C ARG A 153 -28.03 -5.31 -19.97
N VAL A 154 -29.01 -4.41 -20.04
CA VAL A 154 -28.79 -2.97 -19.81
C VAL A 154 -28.43 -2.73 -18.35
N LEU A 155 -29.20 -3.26 -17.40
CA LEU A 155 -28.91 -3.15 -15.96
C LEU A 155 -27.54 -3.71 -15.59
N GLU A 156 -27.18 -4.88 -16.14
CA GLU A 156 -25.88 -5.48 -15.88
C GLU A 156 -24.74 -4.65 -16.49
N ARG A 157 -24.94 -4.05 -17.68
CA ARG A 157 -23.96 -3.12 -18.26
C ARG A 157 -23.80 -1.86 -17.40
N GLU A 158 -24.88 -1.29 -16.91
CA GLU A 158 -24.85 -0.14 -16.02
C GLU A 158 -24.15 -0.49 -14.70
N ARG A 159 -24.44 -1.65 -14.13
CA ARG A 159 -23.76 -2.15 -12.93
C ARG A 159 -22.26 -2.33 -13.16
N ARG A 160 -21.86 -2.98 -14.27
CA ARG A 160 -20.43 -3.14 -14.64
C ARG A 160 -19.75 -1.81 -14.96
N ALA A 161 -20.50 -0.85 -15.48
CA ALA A 161 -19.99 0.48 -15.76
C ALA A 161 -19.78 1.33 -14.48
N SER A 162 -20.47 1.01 -13.38
CA SER A 162 -20.49 1.85 -12.16
C SER A 162 -19.84 1.21 -10.93
N VAL A 163 -19.64 -0.12 -10.91
CA VAL A 163 -19.15 -0.86 -9.74
C VAL A 163 -17.89 -1.65 -10.11
N ASP A 164 -16.92 -1.69 -9.19
CA ASP A 164 -15.77 -2.58 -9.29
C ASP A 164 -16.17 -4.03 -9.00
N ALA A 165 -15.90 -4.92 -9.96
CA ALA A 165 -16.37 -6.32 -9.91
C ALA A 165 -15.75 -7.13 -8.77
N LEU A 166 -14.53 -6.79 -8.34
CA LEU A 166 -13.84 -7.50 -7.26
C LEU A 166 -14.36 -7.09 -5.89
N THR A 167 -14.43 -5.79 -5.62
CA THR A 167 -14.67 -5.26 -4.26
C THR A 167 -16.11 -4.86 -4.00
N GLY A 168 -16.93 -4.69 -5.05
CA GLY A 168 -18.30 -4.20 -4.93
C GLY A 168 -18.41 -2.72 -4.56
N LEU A 169 -17.31 -1.98 -4.49
CA LEU A 169 -17.32 -0.52 -4.36
C LEU A 169 -17.65 0.14 -5.70
N PRO A 170 -18.22 1.36 -5.70
CA PRO A 170 -18.25 2.18 -6.90
C PRO A 170 -16.86 2.31 -7.52
N ASN A 171 -16.79 2.21 -8.84
CA ASN A 171 -15.53 2.20 -9.59
C ASN A 171 -15.04 3.64 -9.90
N ARG A 172 -13.92 3.76 -10.63
CA ARG A 172 -13.33 5.03 -11.05
C ARG A 172 -14.32 5.92 -11.80
N SER A 173 -15.12 5.36 -12.72
CA SER A 173 -16.13 6.14 -13.46
C SER A 173 -17.18 6.75 -12.53
N SER A 174 -17.60 5.99 -11.51
CA SER A 174 -18.52 6.49 -10.49
C SER A 174 -17.90 7.55 -9.60
N PHE A 175 -16.61 7.42 -9.28
CA PHE A 175 -15.85 8.43 -8.57
C PHE A 175 -15.77 9.74 -9.36
N ASP A 176 -15.40 9.69 -10.64
CA ASP A 176 -15.29 10.87 -11.51
C ASP A 176 -16.63 11.61 -11.62
N ILE A 177 -17.74 10.86 -11.75
CA ILE A 177 -19.10 11.41 -11.76
C ILE A 177 -19.44 12.04 -10.39
N ALA A 178 -19.15 11.37 -9.28
CA ALA A 178 -19.40 11.89 -7.95
C ALA A 178 -18.61 13.17 -7.69
N LEU A 179 -17.31 13.16 -8.03
CA LEU A 179 -16.41 14.29 -7.90
C LEU A 179 -16.88 15.51 -8.71
N SER A 180 -17.33 15.30 -9.96
CA SER A 180 -17.81 16.38 -10.83
C SER A 180 -19.10 17.03 -10.35
N ARG A 181 -19.87 16.38 -9.45
CA ARG A 181 -21.12 16.89 -8.87
C ARG A 181 -20.91 17.68 -7.58
N LEU A 182 -19.71 17.66 -7.01
CA LEU A 182 -19.41 18.38 -5.77
C LEU A 182 -19.39 19.89 -6.02
N SER A 183 -20.07 20.63 -5.16
CA SER A 183 -20.03 22.10 -5.21
C SER A 183 -18.72 22.62 -4.63
N CYS A 184 -18.09 23.55 -5.30
CA CYS A 184 -16.90 24.27 -4.83
C CYS A 184 -17.21 25.67 -4.29
N GLU A 185 -18.48 26.01 -4.08
CA GLU A 185 -18.90 27.35 -3.61
C GLU A 185 -18.63 27.58 -2.11
N ALA A 186 -18.67 26.51 -1.31
CA ALA A 186 -18.52 26.59 0.15
C ALA A 186 -17.22 25.90 0.60
N PRO A 187 -16.12 26.63 0.84
CA PRO A 187 -14.89 26.07 1.37
C PRO A 187 -15.13 25.24 2.64
N GLY A 188 -14.49 24.07 2.74
CA GLY A 188 -14.67 23.16 3.85
C GLY A 188 -15.97 22.34 3.84
N SER A 189 -16.78 22.37 2.76
CA SER A 189 -18.01 21.60 2.64
C SER A 189 -17.77 20.12 2.33
N TRP A 190 -16.61 19.76 1.84
CA TRP A 190 -16.17 18.38 1.58
C TRP A 190 -14.65 18.25 1.58
N ALA A 191 -14.20 17.01 1.72
CA ALA A 191 -12.80 16.65 1.62
C ALA A 191 -12.64 15.33 0.87
N LEU A 192 -11.44 15.10 0.36
CA LEU A 192 -11.07 13.89 -0.36
C LEU A 192 -9.89 13.22 0.33
N LEU A 193 -9.99 11.91 0.52
CA LEU A 193 -8.87 11.05 0.89
C LEU A 193 -8.60 10.10 -0.29
N VAL A 194 -7.33 10.00 -0.70
CA VAL A 194 -6.84 8.98 -1.61
C VAL A 194 -6.01 8.00 -0.79
N VAL A 195 -6.37 6.72 -0.88
CA VAL A 195 -5.81 5.63 -0.07
C VAL A 195 -5.14 4.63 -0.99
N ASP A 196 -3.92 4.25 -0.68
CA ASP A 196 -3.15 3.27 -1.43
C ASP A 196 -2.69 2.13 -0.50
N LEU A 197 -2.89 0.90 -0.93
CA LEU A 197 -2.53 -0.28 -0.15
C LEU A 197 -1.06 -0.63 -0.40
N ASP A 198 -0.24 -0.47 0.64
CA ASP A 198 1.20 -0.69 0.53
C ASP A 198 1.55 -2.15 0.24
N ASN A 199 2.51 -2.36 -0.67
CA ASN A 199 3.13 -3.65 -0.96
C ASN A 199 2.19 -4.76 -1.49
N LEU A 200 1.05 -4.42 -2.11
CA LEU A 200 0.13 -5.42 -2.69
C LEU A 200 0.83 -6.32 -3.70
N LYS A 201 1.75 -5.79 -4.51
CA LYS A 201 2.54 -6.58 -5.46
C LYS A 201 3.34 -7.67 -4.76
N THR A 202 4.03 -7.34 -3.68
CA THR A 202 4.80 -8.31 -2.88
C THR A 202 3.91 -9.40 -2.29
N ILE A 203 2.70 -9.03 -1.85
CA ILE A 203 1.70 -9.98 -1.35
C ILE A 203 1.27 -10.93 -2.47
N ASN A 204 0.98 -10.40 -3.66
CA ASN A 204 0.64 -11.20 -4.84
C ASN A 204 1.76 -12.14 -5.26
N ASP A 205 3.00 -11.66 -5.28
CA ASP A 205 4.17 -12.44 -5.68
C ASP A 205 4.50 -13.54 -4.65
N THR A 206 4.17 -13.31 -3.35
CA THR A 206 4.47 -14.26 -2.26
C THR A 206 3.36 -15.26 -2.03
N PHE A 207 2.09 -14.84 -2.04
CA PHE A 207 0.92 -15.64 -1.64
C PHE A 207 -0.07 -15.92 -2.78
N GLY A 208 0.21 -15.39 -3.98
CA GLY A 208 -0.62 -15.52 -5.17
C GLY A 208 -1.70 -14.45 -5.28
N HIS A 209 -2.17 -14.22 -6.52
CA HIS A 209 -3.18 -13.20 -6.83
C HIS A 209 -4.50 -13.38 -6.09
N GLN A 210 -4.91 -14.62 -5.81
CA GLN A 210 -6.13 -14.90 -5.07
C GLN A 210 -6.07 -14.35 -3.64
N ALA A 211 -4.92 -14.45 -2.97
CA ALA A 211 -4.73 -13.88 -1.63
C ALA A 211 -4.78 -12.34 -1.66
N GLY A 212 -4.22 -11.73 -2.69
CA GLY A 212 -4.34 -10.28 -2.90
C GLY A 212 -5.77 -9.82 -3.19
N ASP A 213 -6.53 -10.61 -3.95
CA ASP A 213 -7.94 -10.32 -4.24
C ASP A 213 -8.81 -10.39 -2.96
N GLU A 214 -8.64 -11.42 -2.13
CA GLU A 214 -9.31 -11.54 -0.84
C GLU A 214 -8.95 -10.38 0.11
N LEU A 215 -7.67 -9.97 0.08
CA LEU A 215 -7.21 -8.81 0.85
C LEU A 215 -7.88 -7.52 0.39
N LEU A 216 -7.92 -7.26 -0.91
CA LEU A 216 -8.59 -6.10 -1.51
C LEU A 216 -10.08 -6.06 -1.15
N GLN A 217 -10.78 -7.19 -1.19
CA GLN A 217 -12.19 -7.30 -0.77
C GLN A 217 -12.38 -6.95 0.71
N SER A 218 -11.51 -7.48 1.57
CA SER A 218 -11.55 -7.20 3.01
C SER A 218 -11.29 -5.72 3.31
N VAL A 219 -10.27 -5.13 2.70
CA VAL A 219 -9.91 -3.70 2.84
C VAL A 219 -11.05 -2.81 2.35
N ALA A 220 -11.61 -3.09 1.18
CA ALA A 220 -12.74 -2.35 0.61
C ALA A 220 -13.96 -2.33 1.54
N GLN A 221 -14.32 -3.48 2.11
CA GLN A 221 -15.42 -3.60 3.05
C GLN A 221 -15.17 -2.81 4.35
N ARG A 222 -13.94 -2.84 4.86
CA ARG A 222 -13.55 -2.08 6.06
C ARG A 222 -13.63 -0.58 5.82
N ILE A 223 -13.04 -0.08 4.73
CA ILE A 223 -13.12 1.32 4.35
C ILE A 223 -14.59 1.74 4.25
N ARG A 224 -15.39 1.00 3.47
CA ARG A 224 -16.82 1.30 3.26
C ARG A 224 -17.59 1.44 4.58
N THR A 225 -17.39 0.52 5.51
CA THR A 225 -18.13 0.55 6.80
C THR A 225 -17.64 1.65 7.73
N THR A 226 -16.36 1.99 7.66
CA THR A 226 -15.75 3.01 8.53
C THR A 226 -16.14 4.43 8.13
N VAL A 227 -16.35 4.68 6.85
CA VAL A 227 -16.63 6.02 6.33
C VAL A 227 -18.13 6.36 6.25
N LEU A 228 -19.03 5.45 6.56
CA LEU A 228 -20.47 5.74 6.54
C LEU A 228 -20.82 6.98 7.39
N PRO A 229 -21.67 7.89 6.92
CA PRO A 229 -22.51 7.82 5.70
C PRO A 229 -21.81 8.26 4.41
N ASP A 230 -20.53 8.61 4.45
CA ASP A 230 -19.73 9.03 3.31
C ASP A 230 -19.47 7.88 2.32
N HIS A 231 -18.85 8.19 1.18
CA HIS A 231 -18.72 7.26 0.06
C HIS A 231 -17.27 6.87 -0.21
N ALA A 232 -17.03 5.54 -0.27
CA ALA A 232 -15.77 4.96 -0.71
C ALA A 232 -15.86 4.46 -2.15
N PHE A 233 -14.75 4.55 -2.89
CA PHE A 233 -14.59 4.16 -4.29
C PHE A 233 -13.30 3.34 -4.44
N ARG A 234 -13.25 2.46 -5.45
CA ARG A 234 -11.99 1.85 -5.89
C ARG A 234 -11.59 2.44 -7.24
N LEU A 235 -10.41 3.07 -7.29
CA LEU A 235 -9.91 3.72 -8.50
C LEU A 235 -9.22 2.73 -9.45
N GLY A 236 -8.64 1.65 -8.92
CA GLY A 236 -7.99 0.57 -9.65
C GLY A 236 -6.80 0.02 -8.86
N GLY A 237 -6.38 -1.20 -9.17
CA GLY A 237 -5.24 -1.82 -8.48
C GLY A 237 -5.42 -1.83 -6.97
N ASP A 238 -4.52 -1.15 -6.27
CA ASP A 238 -4.43 -0.94 -4.82
C ASP A 238 -4.97 0.42 -4.36
N GLU A 239 -5.54 1.24 -5.28
CA GLU A 239 -5.98 2.61 -4.99
C GLU A 239 -7.47 2.69 -4.69
N PHE A 240 -7.80 3.40 -3.59
CA PHE A 240 -9.16 3.74 -3.17
C PHE A 240 -9.30 5.25 -2.98
N ALA A 241 -10.52 5.75 -3.10
CA ALA A 241 -10.84 7.14 -2.76
C ALA A 241 -12.01 7.20 -1.79
N VAL A 242 -12.04 8.22 -0.94
CA VAL A 242 -13.14 8.51 -0.01
C VAL A 242 -13.52 9.97 -0.13
N ILE A 243 -14.77 10.24 -0.53
CA ILE A 243 -15.34 11.58 -0.53
C ILE A 243 -16.05 11.77 0.81
N LEU A 244 -15.56 12.71 1.62
CA LEU A 244 -16.11 13.06 2.91
C LEU A 244 -16.99 14.30 2.78
N GLN A 245 -18.25 14.20 3.20
CA GLN A 245 -19.22 15.28 3.27
C GLN A 245 -19.80 15.45 4.68
N ASP A 246 -19.51 14.49 5.59
CA ASP A 246 -19.84 14.64 7.00
C ASP A 246 -19.01 15.74 7.65
N ALA A 247 -19.67 16.69 8.29
CA ALA A 247 -19.02 17.85 8.90
C ALA A 247 -18.00 17.45 9.99
N GLY A 248 -18.26 16.38 10.73
CA GLY A 248 -17.36 15.88 11.77
C GLY A 248 -16.09 15.29 11.19
N ALA A 249 -16.22 14.51 10.11
CA ALA A 249 -15.09 13.91 9.40
C ALA A 249 -14.21 14.96 8.72
N ILE A 250 -14.82 16.01 8.16
CA ILE A 250 -14.10 17.13 7.51
C ILE A 250 -13.36 17.96 8.55
N ALA A 251 -13.98 18.24 9.71
CA ALA A 251 -13.36 19.02 10.79
C ALA A 251 -12.13 18.33 11.36
N ASP A 252 -12.15 17.00 11.46
CA ASP A 252 -11.03 16.17 11.90
C ASP A 252 -10.61 15.16 10.83
N LEU A 253 -10.06 15.70 9.73
CA LEU A 253 -9.59 14.90 8.60
C LEU A 253 -8.49 13.90 9.03
N THR A 254 -7.65 14.29 9.99
CA THR A 254 -6.60 13.42 10.53
C THR A 254 -7.21 12.23 11.27
N GLY A 255 -8.20 12.48 12.14
CA GLY A 255 -8.90 11.42 12.84
C GLY A 255 -9.68 10.51 11.89
N ALA A 256 -10.30 11.05 10.83
CA ALA A 256 -10.97 10.26 9.80
C ALA A 256 -9.97 9.32 9.07
N ALA A 257 -8.84 9.85 8.65
CA ALA A 257 -7.78 9.05 8.00
C ALA A 257 -7.18 8.01 8.96
N THR A 258 -6.92 8.36 10.22
CA THR A 258 -6.39 7.43 11.23
C THR A 258 -7.35 6.26 11.45
N ARG A 259 -8.66 6.50 11.57
CA ARG A 259 -9.66 5.42 11.69
C ARG A 259 -9.61 4.45 10.49
N ILE A 260 -9.41 4.96 9.28
CA ILE A 260 -9.25 4.11 8.09
C ILE A 260 -7.97 3.29 8.20
N LEU A 261 -6.83 3.89 8.56
CA LEU A 261 -5.55 3.19 8.74
C LEU A 261 -5.65 2.08 9.79
N ASP A 262 -6.28 2.36 10.92
CA ASP A 262 -6.46 1.40 12.02
C ASP A 262 -7.25 0.16 11.58
N VAL A 263 -8.38 0.37 10.88
CA VAL A 263 -9.20 -0.76 10.43
C VAL A 263 -8.57 -1.51 9.26
N VAL A 264 -7.89 -0.81 8.36
CA VAL A 264 -7.12 -1.45 7.27
C VAL A 264 -6.02 -2.30 7.86
N GLY A 265 -5.27 -1.81 8.85
CA GLY A 265 -4.15 -2.51 9.48
C GLY A 265 -4.51 -3.75 10.31
N ILE A 266 -5.80 -4.10 10.45
CA ILE A 266 -6.21 -5.33 11.13
C ILE A 266 -5.82 -6.55 10.29
N ALA A 267 -5.12 -7.51 10.91
CA ALA A 267 -4.72 -8.75 10.26
C ALA A 267 -5.93 -9.51 9.66
N THR A 268 -5.74 -10.04 8.47
CA THR A 268 -6.77 -10.72 7.67
C THR A 268 -6.28 -12.09 7.24
N SER A 269 -7.14 -13.11 7.33
CA SER A 269 -6.84 -14.42 6.77
C SER A 269 -7.21 -14.43 5.28
N CYS A 270 -6.20 -14.58 4.41
CA CYS A 270 -6.37 -14.66 2.96
C CYS A 270 -5.74 -15.97 2.49
N CYS A 271 -6.52 -16.84 1.85
CA CYS A 271 -6.09 -18.17 1.41
C CYS A 271 -5.35 -19.00 2.49
N GLY A 272 -5.75 -18.85 3.77
CA GLY A 272 -5.12 -19.54 4.90
C GLY A 272 -3.85 -18.87 5.47
N HIS A 273 -3.41 -17.74 4.90
CA HIS A 273 -2.29 -16.94 5.39
C HIS A 273 -2.80 -15.72 6.16
N MET A 274 -2.19 -15.44 7.32
CA MET A 274 -2.47 -14.20 8.06
C MET A 274 -1.65 -13.06 7.49
N ILE A 275 -2.31 -12.10 6.86
CA ILE A 275 -1.69 -10.92 6.25
C ILE A 275 -2.12 -9.70 7.04
N GLN A 276 -1.15 -8.87 7.43
CA GLN A 276 -1.40 -7.57 8.06
C GLN A 276 -1.16 -6.47 7.04
N PRO A 277 -2.21 -5.92 6.40
CA PRO A 277 -2.07 -4.88 5.41
C PRO A 277 -1.65 -3.55 6.03
N ARG A 278 -1.02 -2.71 5.22
CA ARG A 278 -0.72 -1.31 5.52
C ARG A 278 -1.25 -0.46 4.40
N ALA A 279 -1.61 0.76 4.71
CA ALA A 279 -2.05 1.72 3.70
C ALA A 279 -1.43 3.08 3.94
N THR A 280 -1.25 3.83 2.87
CA THR A 280 -0.80 5.21 2.89
C THR A 280 -1.94 6.09 2.38
N ILE A 281 -2.19 7.21 3.06
CA ILE A 281 -3.33 8.10 2.75
C ILE A 281 -2.83 9.52 2.49
N GLY A 282 -3.27 10.09 1.38
CA GLY A 282 -3.19 11.51 1.09
C GLY A 282 -4.57 12.17 1.20
N GLY A 283 -4.66 13.36 1.79
CA GLY A 283 -5.94 14.03 1.94
C GLY A 283 -5.90 15.52 1.66
N ALA A 284 -6.98 16.02 1.05
CA ALA A 284 -7.18 17.44 0.80
C ALA A 284 -8.62 17.84 1.11
N SER A 285 -8.80 19.05 1.68
CA SER A 285 -10.11 19.67 1.87
C SER A 285 -10.29 20.80 0.89
N LEU A 286 -11.51 21.03 0.43
CA LEU A 286 -11.84 22.19 -0.38
C LEU A 286 -11.45 23.48 0.36
N SER A 287 -10.58 24.27 -0.24
CA SER A 287 -10.01 25.49 0.35
C SER A 287 -10.50 26.76 -0.37
N PRO A 288 -10.47 27.93 0.28
CA PRO A 288 -10.77 29.18 -0.38
C PRO A 288 -9.86 29.39 -1.60
N GLY A 289 -10.45 29.56 -2.77
CA GLY A 289 -9.70 29.77 -4.03
C GLY A 289 -9.67 28.53 -4.94
N ASP A 290 -10.03 27.37 -4.47
CA ASP A 290 -10.18 26.18 -5.31
C ASP A 290 -11.41 26.34 -6.22
N ARG A 291 -11.19 26.20 -7.52
CA ARG A 291 -12.22 26.48 -8.54
C ARG A 291 -12.99 25.23 -8.98
N ASP A 292 -12.39 24.07 -8.82
CA ASP A 292 -12.92 22.79 -9.26
C ASP A 292 -12.48 21.64 -8.36
N ALA A 293 -13.23 20.57 -8.37
CA ALA A 293 -12.97 19.40 -7.57
C ALA A 293 -11.74 18.59 -8.04
N GLU A 294 -11.38 18.72 -9.33
CA GLU A 294 -10.19 18.07 -9.90
C GLU A 294 -8.90 18.64 -9.28
N THR A 295 -8.88 19.93 -8.99
CA THR A 295 -7.77 20.58 -8.27
C THR A 295 -7.59 20.00 -6.87
N VAL A 296 -8.68 19.80 -6.13
CA VAL A 296 -8.62 19.18 -4.80
C VAL A 296 -8.16 17.72 -4.88
N HIS A 297 -8.58 16.98 -5.93
CA HIS A 297 -8.09 15.63 -6.20
C HIS A 297 -6.57 15.62 -6.42
N LYS A 298 -6.03 16.49 -7.27
CA LYS A 298 -4.58 16.64 -7.46
C LYS A 298 -3.85 16.96 -6.15
N TYR A 299 -4.47 17.75 -5.27
CA TYR A 299 -3.89 18.03 -3.95
C TYR A 299 -3.85 16.81 -3.04
N ALA A 300 -4.89 15.97 -3.06
CA ALA A 300 -4.89 14.71 -2.33
C ALA A 300 -3.85 13.73 -2.87
N ASP A 301 -3.67 13.66 -4.20
CA ASP A 301 -2.62 12.85 -4.85
C ASP A 301 -1.22 13.33 -4.47
N PHE A 302 -0.97 14.66 -4.46
CA PHE A 302 0.29 15.20 -4.00
C PHE A 302 0.58 14.85 -2.54
N ALA A 303 -0.45 14.90 -1.69
CA ALA A 303 -0.32 14.50 -0.29
C ALA A 303 -0.03 13.01 -0.15
N LEU A 304 -0.68 12.15 -0.94
CA LEU A 304 -0.41 10.71 -0.99
C LEU A 304 1.02 10.41 -1.44
N TYR A 305 1.44 11.04 -2.54
CA TYR A 305 2.81 10.89 -3.02
C TYR A 305 3.82 11.26 -1.93
N HIS A 306 3.63 12.42 -1.28
CA HIS A 306 4.51 12.85 -0.19
C HIS A 306 4.50 11.88 0.99
N ALA A 307 3.34 11.32 1.35
CA ALA A 307 3.22 10.33 2.40
C ALA A 307 3.99 9.04 2.07
N LYS A 308 3.92 8.56 0.82
CA LYS A 308 4.68 7.39 0.35
C LYS A 308 6.19 7.61 0.45
N GLU A 309 6.64 8.83 0.18
CA GLU A 309 8.05 9.21 0.19
C GLU A 309 8.63 9.41 1.59
N THR A 310 7.80 9.88 2.54
CA THR A 310 8.26 10.23 3.89
C THR A 310 8.15 9.10 4.90
N GLY A 311 7.65 7.91 4.49
CA GLY A 311 7.68 6.77 5.39
C GLY A 311 6.57 5.75 5.25
N ARG A 312 5.65 5.89 4.29
CA ARG A 312 4.49 4.97 4.06
C ARG A 312 3.72 4.58 5.34
N GLY A 313 2.54 4.01 5.18
CA GLY A 313 1.74 3.52 6.30
C GLY A 313 1.16 4.60 7.20
N GLY A 314 0.99 5.83 6.69
CA GLY A 314 0.49 6.97 7.44
C GLY A 314 -0.41 7.90 6.62
N PHE A 315 -0.76 9.04 7.20
CA PHE A 315 -1.60 10.06 6.58
C PHE A 315 -0.86 11.38 6.46
N VAL A 316 -0.95 11.99 5.27
CA VAL A 316 -0.50 13.37 5.03
C VAL A 316 -1.68 14.19 4.52
N ARG A 317 -1.92 15.33 5.17
CA ARG A 317 -2.85 16.34 4.70
C ARG A 317 -2.13 17.30 3.76
N TYR A 318 -2.75 17.63 2.63
CA TYR A 318 -2.22 18.64 1.71
C TYR A 318 -2.05 20.01 2.37
N TRP A 319 -0.94 20.67 2.06
CA TRP A 319 -0.70 22.10 2.33
C TRP A 319 -0.08 22.77 1.10
N PRO A 320 -0.24 24.10 0.91
CA PRO A 320 0.16 24.79 -0.33
C PRO A 320 1.63 24.63 -0.74
N GLY A 321 2.51 24.18 0.16
CA GLY A 321 3.93 23.95 -0.12
C GLY A 321 4.28 22.58 -0.69
N ILE A 322 3.39 21.58 -0.60
CA ILE A 322 3.67 20.20 -1.04
C ILE A 322 4.05 20.12 -2.53
N GLY A 323 3.29 20.77 -3.41
CA GLY A 323 3.57 20.74 -4.84
C GLY A 323 4.93 21.35 -5.18
N THR A 324 5.35 22.38 -4.46
CA THR A 324 6.68 23.00 -4.60
C THR A 324 7.77 22.04 -4.12
N ALA A 325 7.57 21.38 -2.97
CA ALA A 325 8.52 20.41 -2.43
C ALA A 325 8.72 19.21 -3.36
N ILE A 326 7.64 18.67 -3.93
CA ILE A 326 7.70 17.58 -4.92
C ILE A 326 8.44 18.02 -6.18
N LYS A 327 8.13 19.21 -6.69
CA LYS A 327 8.81 19.76 -7.88
C LYS A 327 10.29 19.93 -7.63
N GLN A 328 10.66 20.54 -6.50
CA GLN A 328 12.06 20.69 -6.11
C GLN A 328 12.78 19.35 -5.98
N ARG A 329 12.11 18.33 -5.41
CA ARG A 329 12.68 17.00 -5.32
C ARG A 329 12.95 16.38 -6.69
N ILE A 330 11.99 16.44 -7.62
CA ILE A 330 12.16 15.95 -8.99
C ILE A 330 13.31 16.68 -9.69
N GLU A 331 13.41 18.00 -9.52
CA GLU A 331 14.51 18.80 -10.05
C GLU A 331 15.85 18.35 -9.46
N VAL A 332 15.93 18.13 -8.15
CA VAL A 332 17.17 17.67 -7.48
C VAL A 332 17.57 16.26 -7.94
N ILE A 333 16.61 15.31 -8.08
CA ILE A 333 16.86 13.96 -8.61
C ILE A 333 17.42 14.05 -10.03
N HIS A 334 16.81 14.85 -10.88
CA HIS A 334 17.23 15.06 -12.27
C HIS A 334 18.62 15.69 -12.36
N ASP A 335 18.90 16.72 -11.55
CA ASP A 335 20.19 17.41 -11.50
C ASP A 335 21.32 16.46 -11.08
N VAL A 336 21.05 15.58 -10.11
CA VAL A 336 22.02 14.57 -9.66
C VAL A 336 22.26 13.51 -10.72
N ASP A 337 21.22 13.03 -11.43
CA ASP A 337 21.38 12.05 -12.51
C ASP A 337 22.19 12.61 -13.68
N ILE A 338 21.97 13.89 -14.05
CA ILE A 338 22.81 14.60 -15.01
C ILE A 338 24.25 14.69 -14.50
N ALA A 339 24.45 15.10 -13.25
CA ALA A 339 25.79 15.24 -12.67
C ALA A 339 26.58 13.93 -12.65
N LEU A 340 25.90 12.81 -12.41
CA LEU A 340 26.48 11.46 -12.53
C LEU A 340 26.95 11.19 -13.97
N SER A 341 26.10 11.46 -14.96
CA SER A 341 26.42 11.24 -16.38
C SER A 341 27.57 12.10 -16.88
N GLU A 342 27.73 13.29 -16.33
CA GLU A 342 28.78 14.27 -16.66
C GLU A 342 30.06 14.11 -15.81
N GLY A 343 30.12 13.14 -14.89
CA GLY A 343 31.29 12.94 -14.01
C GLY A 343 31.53 14.08 -13.02
N ARG A 344 30.46 14.77 -12.58
CA ARG A 344 30.53 15.88 -11.63
C ARG A 344 30.34 15.46 -10.16
N ILE A 345 30.32 14.16 -9.89
CA ILE A 345 30.36 13.61 -8.54
C ILE A 345 31.82 13.43 -8.14
N GLU A 346 32.16 13.86 -6.93
CA GLU A 346 33.51 13.85 -6.39
C GLU A 346 33.53 13.21 -5.00
N ALA A 347 34.60 12.50 -4.68
CA ALA A 347 34.86 12.02 -3.34
C ALA A 347 35.74 13.04 -2.57
N TYR A 348 35.20 13.49 -1.44
CA TYR A 348 35.93 14.27 -0.45
C TYR A 348 36.19 13.39 0.76
N TYR A 349 37.28 13.66 1.50
CA TYR A 349 37.72 12.80 2.57
C TYR A 349 37.85 13.57 3.88
N GLN A 350 37.28 13.01 4.95
CA GLN A 350 37.39 13.54 6.30
C GLN A 350 38.18 12.56 7.18
N PRO A 351 39.23 13.00 7.92
CA PRO A 351 40.05 12.09 8.71
C PRO A 351 39.34 11.61 9.96
N VAL A 352 39.48 10.31 10.24
CA VAL A 352 39.21 9.67 11.52
C VAL A 352 40.54 9.57 12.27
N VAL A 353 40.63 10.17 13.45
CA VAL A 353 41.85 10.29 14.20
C VAL A 353 41.82 9.52 15.51
N GLN A 354 43.00 9.10 15.97
CA GLN A 354 43.19 8.63 17.33
C GLN A 354 43.29 9.86 18.26
N LEU A 355 42.36 9.99 19.20
CA LEU A 355 42.21 11.19 20.02
C LEU A 355 43.44 11.46 20.93
N GLU A 356 44.17 10.41 21.32
CA GLU A 356 45.34 10.52 22.21
C GLU A 356 46.57 11.02 21.48
N THR A 357 46.81 10.60 20.24
CA THR A 357 48.02 10.90 19.47
C THR A 357 47.82 11.93 18.37
N GLY A 358 46.55 12.14 17.94
CA GLY A 358 46.25 12.94 16.76
C GLY A 358 46.56 12.26 15.42
N GLU A 359 46.92 10.99 15.44
CA GLU A 359 47.25 10.21 14.24
C GLU A 359 45.98 9.88 13.43
N ILE A 360 46.11 9.99 12.10
CA ILE A 360 45.04 9.60 11.20
C ILE A 360 45.01 8.08 11.03
N ILE A 361 43.93 7.47 11.43
CA ILE A 361 43.67 6.03 11.32
C ILE A 361 43.00 5.67 10.01
N GLY A 362 42.08 6.47 9.57
CA GLY A 362 41.31 6.26 8.35
C GLY A 362 40.72 7.53 7.83
N MET A 363 39.97 7.39 6.74
CA MET A 363 39.25 8.48 6.11
C MET A 363 37.78 8.08 5.92
N GLU A 364 36.86 9.01 6.02
CA GLU A 364 35.49 8.84 5.54
C GLU A 364 35.35 9.50 4.18
N ALA A 365 34.86 8.76 3.18
CA ALA A 365 34.56 9.27 1.85
C ALA A 365 33.19 9.87 1.80
N LEU A 366 33.13 11.16 1.57
CA LEU A 366 31.91 11.97 1.55
C LEU A 366 31.60 12.45 0.13
N CYS A 367 30.42 12.07 -0.36
CA CYS A 367 29.96 12.48 -1.68
C CYS A 367 29.80 14.01 -1.78
N ARG A 368 30.31 14.56 -2.87
CA ARG A 368 30.16 15.98 -3.24
C ARG A 368 29.69 16.07 -4.69
N LEU A 369 28.89 17.08 -4.97
CA LEU A 369 28.41 17.38 -6.31
C LEU A 369 28.96 18.74 -6.74
N ARG A 370 29.65 18.76 -7.87
CA ARG A 370 30.11 20.00 -8.52
C ARG A 370 28.98 20.54 -9.41
N LYS A 371 28.46 21.70 -9.07
CA LYS A 371 27.48 22.41 -9.91
C LYS A 371 28.13 22.92 -11.21
N PRO A 372 27.32 23.17 -12.26
CA PRO A 372 27.85 23.72 -13.51
C PRO A 372 28.65 25.02 -13.34
N GLU A 373 28.28 25.82 -12.34
CA GLU A 373 28.99 27.09 -12.01
C GLU A 373 30.30 26.85 -11.24
N GLY A 374 30.67 25.62 -10.95
CA GLY A 374 31.88 25.26 -10.23
C GLY A 374 31.73 25.12 -8.71
N ASN A 375 30.62 25.51 -8.13
CA ASN A 375 30.37 25.39 -6.69
C ASN A 375 30.23 23.92 -6.28
N ILE A 376 30.85 23.58 -5.15
CA ILE A 376 30.74 22.23 -4.54
C ILE A 376 29.63 22.24 -3.50
N VAL A 377 28.73 21.25 -3.57
CA VAL A 377 27.67 21.06 -2.59
C VAL A 377 27.78 19.68 -1.93
N SER A 378 27.47 19.62 -0.63
CA SER A 378 27.49 18.39 0.16
C SER A 378 26.27 17.52 -0.10
N ALA A 379 26.37 16.22 0.24
CA ALA A 379 25.29 15.24 0.12
C ALA A 379 23.97 15.69 0.80
N GLY A 380 24.06 16.41 1.92
CA GLY A 380 22.90 16.97 2.59
C GLY A 380 22.07 17.93 1.72
N ALA A 381 22.68 18.66 0.77
CA ALA A 381 21.98 19.55 -0.13
C ALA A 381 21.17 18.82 -1.22
N PHE A 382 21.50 17.56 -1.52
CA PHE A 382 20.79 16.73 -2.49
C PHE A 382 20.34 15.38 -1.88
N HIS A 383 20.15 15.35 -0.56
CA HIS A 383 19.70 14.15 0.17
C HIS A 383 18.41 13.56 -0.43
N GLN A 384 17.53 14.38 -0.97
CA GLN A 384 16.31 13.92 -1.63
C GLN A 384 16.58 13.01 -2.83
N ALA A 385 17.67 13.18 -3.56
CA ALA A 385 18.06 12.28 -4.65
C ALA A 385 18.55 10.91 -4.13
N MET A 386 19.10 10.86 -2.92
CA MET A 386 19.58 9.62 -2.30
C MET A 386 18.45 8.70 -1.81
N THR A 387 17.21 9.18 -1.79
CA THR A 387 16.02 8.38 -1.50
C THR A 387 15.38 7.76 -2.75
N ASP A 388 15.79 8.19 -3.95
CA ASP A 388 15.42 7.55 -5.20
C ASP A 388 16.32 6.33 -5.43
N VAL A 389 15.69 5.16 -5.67
CA VAL A 389 16.40 3.87 -5.73
C VAL A 389 17.44 3.82 -6.85
N ASP A 390 17.09 4.34 -8.03
CA ASP A 390 17.96 4.27 -9.20
C ASP A 390 19.13 5.24 -9.09
N VAL A 391 18.86 6.48 -8.64
CA VAL A 391 19.88 7.51 -8.47
C VAL A 391 20.81 7.18 -7.30
N ALA A 392 20.26 6.69 -6.18
CA ALA A 392 21.07 6.23 -5.04
C ALA A 392 22.03 5.11 -5.43
N ALA A 393 21.54 4.11 -6.18
CA ALA A 393 22.39 3.01 -6.65
C ALA A 393 23.53 3.49 -7.57
N LYS A 394 23.26 4.43 -8.48
CA LYS A 394 24.26 5.05 -9.35
C LYS A 394 25.27 5.89 -8.57
N LEU A 395 24.79 6.68 -7.57
CA LEU A 395 25.67 7.44 -6.68
C LEU A 395 26.62 6.54 -5.91
N THR A 396 26.10 5.48 -5.29
CA THR A 396 26.92 4.50 -4.58
C THR A 396 27.95 3.87 -5.51
N GLN A 397 27.56 3.47 -6.74
CA GLN A 397 28.50 2.91 -7.71
C GLN A 397 29.60 3.91 -8.07
N GLY A 398 29.22 5.15 -8.37
CA GLY A 398 30.20 6.20 -8.67
C GLY A 398 31.17 6.45 -7.51
N MET A 399 30.68 6.44 -6.28
CA MET A 399 31.55 6.58 -5.09
C MET A 399 32.46 5.37 -4.90
N LEU A 400 31.98 4.14 -5.10
CA LEU A 400 32.82 2.94 -5.02
C LEU A 400 33.96 3.00 -6.04
N ASP A 401 33.68 3.37 -7.28
CA ASP A 401 34.71 3.46 -8.34
C ASP A 401 35.73 4.56 -8.04
N LEU A 402 35.28 5.75 -7.60
CA LEU A 402 36.16 6.85 -7.22
C LEU A 402 37.08 6.48 -6.05
N VAL A 403 36.49 5.93 -4.97
CA VAL A 403 37.24 5.56 -3.77
C VAL A 403 38.22 4.42 -4.06
N ALA A 404 37.85 3.43 -4.87
CA ALA A 404 38.73 2.34 -5.27
C ALA A 404 39.99 2.86 -5.98
N ALA A 405 39.83 3.79 -6.94
CA ALA A 405 40.91 4.42 -7.67
C ALA A 405 41.83 5.25 -6.75
N ASP A 406 41.25 6.03 -5.83
CA ASP A 406 42.00 6.86 -4.88
C ASP A 406 42.78 6.01 -3.89
N VAL A 407 42.14 4.98 -3.31
CA VAL A 407 42.80 4.03 -2.41
C VAL A 407 43.96 3.29 -3.14
N ARG A 408 43.75 2.89 -4.40
CA ARG A 408 44.84 2.28 -5.20
C ARG A 408 46.02 3.24 -5.33
N SER A 409 45.75 4.51 -5.67
CA SER A 409 46.78 5.53 -5.77
C SER A 409 47.56 5.71 -4.46
N TRP A 410 46.90 5.67 -3.31
CA TRP A 410 47.56 5.75 -2.00
C TRP A 410 48.41 4.52 -1.70
N LEU A 411 47.92 3.32 -2.01
CA LEU A 411 48.68 2.07 -1.83
C LEU A 411 49.92 2.03 -2.71
N ASP A 412 49.83 2.45 -3.98
CA ASP A 412 50.97 2.48 -4.92
C ASP A 412 52.06 3.46 -4.48
N ARG A 413 51.63 4.53 -3.81
CA ARG A 413 52.58 5.55 -3.26
C ARG A 413 53.07 5.21 -1.87
N GLY A 414 52.68 4.06 -1.29
CA GLY A 414 53.04 3.66 0.05
C GLY A 414 52.55 4.60 1.16
N ILE A 415 51.42 5.30 0.91
CA ILE A 415 50.82 6.25 1.87
C ILE A 415 50.18 5.45 3.00
N PRO A 416 50.52 5.72 4.27
CA PRO A 416 49.99 4.99 5.39
C PRO A 416 48.53 5.38 5.66
N PHE A 417 47.62 4.42 5.67
CA PHE A 417 46.23 4.54 6.13
C PHE A 417 45.66 3.14 6.39
N GLN A 418 44.65 3.02 7.24
CA GLN A 418 44.09 1.71 7.55
C GLN A 418 42.84 1.40 6.72
N HIS A 419 41.91 2.34 6.61
CA HIS A 419 40.66 2.13 5.92
C HIS A 419 40.05 3.43 5.39
N VAL A 420 39.10 3.26 4.48
CA VAL A 420 38.18 4.31 4.01
C VAL A 420 36.76 3.87 4.26
N GLY A 421 35.99 4.72 4.93
CA GLY A 421 34.54 4.57 5.15
C GLY A 421 33.74 5.02 3.92
N ILE A 422 32.71 4.28 3.54
CA ILE A 422 31.85 4.58 2.41
C ILE A 422 30.40 4.44 2.85
N ASN A 423 29.61 5.48 2.68
CA ASN A 423 28.19 5.51 3.01
C ASN A 423 27.36 4.65 2.04
N ILE A 424 26.51 3.78 2.58
CA ILE A 424 25.64 2.86 1.84
C ILE A 424 24.18 3.16 2.18
N SER A 425 23.34 3.25 1.15
CA SER A 425 21.90 3.52 1.30
C SER A 425 21.09 2.24 1.52
N SER A 426 19.83 2.40 2.00
CA SER A 426 18.88 1.28 2.10
C SER A 426 18.59 0.62 0.74
N ALA A 427 18.56 1.41 -0.33
CA ALA A 427 18.34 0.92 -1.69
C ALA A 427 19.40 -0.08 -2.15
N ASP A 428 20.66 0.13 -1.73
CA ASP A 428 21.77 -0.75 -2.10
C ASP A 428 21.60 -2.16 -1.52
N PHE A 429 21.10 -2.29 -0.28
CA PHE A 429 20.84 -3.59 0.35
C PHE A 429 19.72 -4.37 -0.33
N HIS A 430 18.69 -3.67 -0.80
CA HIS A 430 17.56 -4.31 -1.48
C HIS A 430 17.85 -4.74 -2.92
N SER A 431 18.94 -4.24 -3.51
CA SER A 431 19.35 -4.62 -4.85
C SER A 431 19.82 -6.09 -4.95
N GLY A 432 20.27 -6.67 -3.84
CA GLY A 432 20.89 -8.01 -3.78
C GLY A 432 22.22 -8.12 -4.55
N THR A 433 22.78 -7.01 -5.03
CA THR A 433 24.01 -6.96 -5.85
C THR A 433 25.12 -6.15 -5.21
N LEU A 434 24.94 -5.69 -3.98
CA LEU A 434 25.88 -4.78 -3.32
C LEU A 434 27.29 -5.39 -3.22
N TYR A 435 27.41 -6.66 -2.81
CA TYR A 435 28.71 -7.33 -2.71
C TYR A 435 29.41 -7.40 -4.07
N ASP A 436 28.70 -7.83 -5.12
CA ASP A 436 29.27 -7.97 -6.47
C ASP A 436 29.77 -6.62 -6.99
N ARG A 437 29.03 -5.54 -6.72
CA ARG A 437 29.41 -4.17 -7.10
C ARG A 437 30.69 -3.72 -6.38
N ILE A 438 30.82 -4.01 -5.09
CA ILE A 438 32.03 -3.72 -4.30
C ILE A 438 33.21 -4.55 -4.82
N GLU A 439 33.00 -5.85 -5.01
CA GLU A 439 34.05 -6.76 -5.51
C GLU A 439 34.56 -6.34 -6.88
N VAL A 440 33.65 -5.95 -7.78
CA VAL A 440 34.00 -5.45 -9.13
C VAL A 440 34.79 -4.14 -9.05
N ALA A 441 34.33 -3.15 -8.27
CA ALA A 441 34.98 -1.85 -8.17
C ALA A 441 36.40 -1.96 -7.57
N PHE A 442 36.50 -2.60 -6.42
CA PHE A 442 37.80 -2.73 -5.72
C PHE A 442 38.70 -3.81 -6.33
N GLY A 443 38.13 -4.89 -6.88
CA GLY A 443 38.89 -5.93 -7.58
C GLY A 443 39.51 -5.43 -8.86
N ARG A 444 38.82 -4.57 -9.65
CA ARG A 444 39.36 -3.93 -10.85
C ARG A 444 40.64 -3.11 -10.54
N GLU A 445 40.62 -2.41 -9.43
CA GLU A 445 41.74 -1.60 -8.96
C GLU A 445 42.76 -2.38 -8.11
N ASN A 446 42.57 -3.68 -7.89
CA ASN A 446 43.45 -4.53 -7.08
C ASN A 446 43.57 -4.02 -5.63
N VAL A 447 42.47 -3.51 -5.05
CA VAL A 447 42.43 -2.98 -3.69
C VAL A 447 41.88 -4.04 -2.75
N PRO A 448 42.62 -4.44 -1.69
CA PRO A 448 42.11 -5.40 -0.70
C PRO A 448 40.92 -4.85 0.10
N LEU A 449 39.85 -5.62 0.23
CA LEU A 449 38.63 -5.21 0.93
C LEU A 449 38.81 -4.88 2.42
N LYS A 450 39.91 -5.33 3.04
CA LYS A 450 40.29 -4.94 4.42
C LYS A 450 40.44 -3.43 4.61
N HIS A 451 40.65 -2.67 3.53
CA HIS A 451 40.76 -1.21 3.55
C HIS A 451 39.41 -0.51 3.39
N VAL A 452 38.32 -1.27 3.31
CA VAL A 452 36.96 -0.73 3.11
C VAL A 452 36.12 -0.94 4.36
N VAL A 453 35.45 0.12 4.79
CA VAL A 453 34.43 0.10 5.83
C VAL A 453 33.13 0.60 5.19
N LEU A 454 32.04 -0.14 5.32
CA LEU A 454 30.73 0.28 4.85
C LEU A 454 29.99 0.97 6.00
N GLU A 455 29.54 2.17 5.79
CA GLU A 455 28.81 2.98 6.77
C GLU A 455 27.32 2.94 6.49
N VAL A 456 26.54 2.56 7.49
CA VAL A 456 25.10 2.35 7.39
C VAL A 456 24.42 3.12 8.50
N THR A 457 23.50 4.00 8.16
CA THR A 457 22.78 4.79 9.18
C THR A 457 21.89 3.91 10.05
N GLU A 458 21.61 4.37 11.27
CA GLU A 458 20.74 3.69 12.21
C GLU A 458 19.36 3.40 11.60
N SER A 459 18.80 4.31 10.82
CA SER A 459 17.48 4.16 10.17
C SER A 459 17.43 3.02 9.15
N VAL A 460 18.50 2.79 8.40
CA VAL A 460 18.63 1.67 7.45
C VAL A 460 18.79 0.36 8.20
N TYR A 461 19.61 0.35 9.23
CA TYR A 461 19.90 -0.81 10.05
C TYR A 461 18.67 -1.31 10.83
N LEU A 462 17.83 -0.39 11.32
CA LEU A 462 16.65 -0.68 12.13
C LEU A 462 15.35 -0.67 11.34
N GLY A 463 15.38 -0.40 10.05
CA GLY A 463 14.19 -0.34 9.19
C GLY A 463 13.31 -1.57 9.34
N GLN A 464 12.34 -1.48 10.23
CA GLN A 464 11.18 -2.36 10.39
C GLN A 464 11.46 -3.87 10.40
N ASN A 465 12.45 -4.37 11.13
CA ASN A 465 12.80 -5.80 11.15
C ASN A 465 13.04 -6.37 9.74
N ASP A 466 13.71 -5.62 8.89
CA ASP A 466 13.98 -6.07 7.53
C ASP A 466 15.00 -7.21 7.52
N PRO A 467 14.58 -8.46 7.29
CA PRO A 467 15.47 -9.60 7.30
C PRO A 467 16.50 -9.55 6.14
N VAL A 468 16.25 -8.72 5.12
CA VAL A 468 17.12 -8.57 3.96
C VAL A 468 18.40 -7.85 4.37
N VAL A 469 18.28 -6.67 5.00
CA VAL A 469 19.43 -5.87 5.45
C VAL A 469 20.30 -6.67 6.43
N ALA A 470 19.69 -7.32 7.44
CA ALA A 470 20.42 -8.13 8.41
C ALA A 470 21.17 -9.32 7.77
N ARG A 471 20.59 -9.95 6.77
CA ARG A 471 21.22 -11.05 6.02
C ARG A 471 22.38 -10.55 5.17
N GLU A 472 22.19 -9.45 4.44
CA GLU A 472 23.20 -8.86 3.58
C GLU A 472 24.40 -8.37 4.40
N ILE A 473 24.19 -7.70 5.54
CA ILE A 473 25.27 -7.29 6.46
C ILE A 473 26.08 -8.50 6.92
N LYS A 474 25.42 -9.62 7.29
CA LYS A 474 26.14 -10.85 7.68
C LYS A 474 26.95 -11.43 6.53
N ALA A 475 26.42 -11.41 5.31
CA ALA A 475 27.11 -11.89 4.11
C ALA A 475 28.33 -11.01 3.80
N LEU A 476 28.21 -9.69 3.81
CA LEU A 476 29.31 -8.74 3.58
C LEU A 476 30.45 -8.94 4.59
N ARG A 477 30.12 -9.10 5.88
CA ARG A 477 31.11 -9.39 6.91
C ARG A 477 31.82 -10.74 6.73
N ALA A 478 31.09 -11.77 6.27
CA ALA A 478 31.66 -13.07 5.97
C ALA A 478 32.72 -13.02 4.84
N HIS A 479 32.63 -12.02 3.96
CA HIS A 479 33.61 -11.73 2.91
C HIS A 479 34.74 -10.78 3.38
N GLY A 480 34.78 -10.44 4.68
CA GLY A 480 35.87 -9.66 5.27
C GLY A 480 35.67 -8.14 5.24
N LEU A 481 34.51 -7.66 4.81
CA LEU A 481 34.14 -6.25 4.92
C LEU A 481 33.79 -5.90 6.37
N ARG A 482 34.09 -4.67 6.77
CA ARG A 482 33.69 -4.13 8.08
C ARG A 482 32.51 -3.22 7.92
N ILE A 483 31.64 -3.23 8.93
CA ILE A 483 30.40 -2.44 8.96
C ILE A 483 30.49 -1.42 10.09
N ALA A 484 30.25 -0.16 9.77
CA ALA A 484 30.06 0.92 10.75
C ALA A 484 28.58 1.31 10.81
N LEU A 485 28.07 1.40 12.02
CA LEU A 485 26.75 1.95 12.30
C LEU A 485 26.87 3.45 12.52
N ASP A 486 26.29 4.22 11.61
CA ASP A 486 26.38 5.67 11.57
C ASP A 486 25.17 6.36 12.23
N ASP A 487 25.33 7.63 12.63
CA ASP A 487 24.32 8.47 13.30
C ASP A 487 23.71 7.82 14.56
N PHE A 488 24.46 7.01 15.30
CA PHE A 488 23.94 6.26 16.43
C PHE A 488 23.39 7.16 17.54
N GLY A 489 22.11 6.92 17.90
CA GLY A 489 21.39 7.63 18.96
C GLY A 489 20.41 8.68 18.46
N THR A 490 20.28 8.90 17.16
CA THR A 490 19.29 9.82 16.57
C THR A 490 17.93 9.16 16.33
N GLY A 491 17.87 7.83 16.34
CA GLY A 491 16.68 7.02 16.06
C GLY A 491 16.16 6.25 17.28
N PHE A 492 15.37 5.22 17.01
CA PHE A 492 14.76 4.33 18.00
C PHE A 492 15.62 3.08 18.29
N ALA A 493 16.94 3.12 18.09
CA ALA A 493 17.79 1.97 18.36
C ALA A 493 17.68 1.56 19.82
N SER A 494 17.12 0.39 20.04
CA SER A 494 17.34 -0.31 21.30
C SER A 494 18.71 -0.98 21.26
N LEU A 495 19.49 -0.88 22.34
CA LEU A 495 20.75 -1.61 22.51
C LEU A 495 20.62 -3.11 22.24
N THR A 496 19.40 -3.65 22.27
CA THR A 496 19.09 -5.04 21.89
C THR A 496 19.37 -5.34 20.43
N HIS A 497 19.30 -4.36 19.53
CA HIS A 497 19.57 -4.56 18.11
C HIS A 497 21.06 -4.85 17.83
N LEU A 498 21.97 -4.28 18.63
CA LEU A 498 23.40 -4.61 18.55
C LEU A 498 23.71 -6.09 18.83
N LEU A 499 22.78 -6.80 19.50
CA LEU A 499 22.92 -8.25 19.75
C LEU A 499 22.46 -9.09 18.54
N THR A 500 21.62 -8.54 17.67
CA THR A 500 21.00 -9.29 16.57
C THR A 500 21.72 -9.15 15.25
N VAL A 501 22.29 -7.97 14.98
CA VAL A 501 23.06 -7.69 13.75
C VAL A 501 24.46 -7.23 14.14
N PRO A 502 25.50 -7.97 13.75
CA PRO A 502 26.87 -7.67 14.15
C PRO A 502 27.42 -6.46 13.38
N VAL A 503 27.93 -5.46 14.10
CA VAL A 503 28.68 -4.32 13.57
C VAL A 503 30.10 -4.30 14.15
N ASP A 504 31.02 -3.66 13.47
CA ASP A 504 32.44 -3.58 13.87
C ASP A 504 32.75 -2.21 14.48
N ILE A 505 32.00 -1.17 14.08
CA ILE A 505 32.21 0.22 14.49
C ILE A 505 30.84 0.85 14.79
N ILE A 506 30.77 1.71 15.81
CA ILE A 506 29.66 2.61 16.08
C ILE A 506 30.20 4.04 16.00
N LYS A 507 29.54 4.89 15.19
CA LYS A 507 29.81 6.32 15.10
C LYS A 507 28.75 7.07 15.91
N ILE A 508 29.17 7.76 16.95
CA ILE A 508 28.29 8.53 17.83
C ILE A 508 27.98 9.85 17.14
N ASP A 509 26.69 10.12 16.92
CA ASP A 509 26.25 11.33 16.23
C ASP A 509 26.69 12.61 16.96
N LYS A 510 26.98 13.64 16.18
CA LYS A 510 27.39 14.96 16.65
C LYS A 510 26.45 15.60 17.66
N SER A 511 25.16 15.27 17.67
CA SER A 511 24.19 15.83 18.60
C SER A 511 24.52 15.49 20.06
N PHE A 512 25.14 14.33 20.31
CA PHE A 512 25.64 13.96 21.64
C PHE A 512 26.94 14.68 21.97
N VAL A 513 27.86 14.76 21.00
CA VAL A 513 29.16 15.41 21.18
C VAL A 513 29.04 16.91 21.39
N SER A 514 28.13 17.57 20.66
CA SER A 514 27.91 19.03 20.77
C SER A 514 27.38 19.48 22.14
N GLN A 515 26.73 18.58 22.89
CA GLN A 515 26.17 18.85 24.21
C GLN A 515 27.09 18.42 25.36
N LEU A 516 28.28 17.89 25.07
CA LEU A 516 29.22 17.41 26.07
C LEU A 516 29.66 18.53 27.02
N ARG A 517 29.42 18.33 28.32
CA ARG A 517 29.92 19.15 29.44
C ARG A 517 30.20 18.25 30.63
N HIS A 518 31.16 18.66 31.48
CA HIS A 518 31.44 17.95 32.73
C HIS A 518 30.20 17.75 33.59
N GLY A 519 29.93 16.48 33.92
CA GLY A 519 28.81 16.12 34.79
C GLY A 519 27.41 16.15 34.15
N ASP A 520 27.31 16.30 32.84
CA ASP A 520 26.02 16.28 32.12
C ASP A 520 25.55 14.85 31.82
N ARG A 521 24.24 14.71 31.59
CA ARG A 521 23.60 13.42 31.25
C ARG A 521 24.12 12.86 29.92
N GLY A 522 24.49 13.72 28.98
CA GLY A 522 25.09 13.31 27.68
C GLY A 522 26.41 12.53 27.89
N MET A 523 27.26 12.99 28.80
CA MET A 523 28.51 12.31 29.16
C MET A 523 28.27 10.90 29.70
N ALA A 524 27.30 10.74 30.61
CA ALA A 524 26.96 9.44 31.18
C ALA A 524 26.41 8.45 30.12
N ILE A 525 25.69 8.95 29.10
CA ILE A 525 25.18 8.12 27.97
C ILE A 525 26.36 7.62 27.14
N ILE A 526 27.28 8.51 26.75
CA ILE A 526 28.46 8.13 25.93
C ILE A 526 29.36 7.16 26.73
N GLU A 527 29.60 7.41 28.00
CA GLU A 527 30.37 6.52 28.87
C GLU A 527 29.75 5.12 28.98
N GLY A 528 28.41 5.08 29.16
CA GLY A 528 27.64 3.83 29.13
C GLY A 528 27.78 3.08 27.80
N LEU A 529 27.66 3.78 26.67
CA LEU A 529 27.83 3.23 25.34
C LEU A 529 29.24 2.69 25.12
N LEU A 530 30.28 3.45 25.50
CA LEU A 530 31.68 3.02 25.44
C LEU A 530 31.92 1.74 26.26
N GLY A 531 31.26 1.66 27.45
CA GLY A 531 31.33 0.46 28.30
C GLY A 531 30.70 -0.77 27.65
N ILE A 532 29.55 -0.60 26.98
CA ILE A 532 28.87 -1.68 26.25
C ILE A 532 29.67 -2.09 25.02
N ALA A 533 30.07 -1.14 24.18
CA ALA A 533 30.84 -1.36 22.97
C ALA A 533 32.12 -2.14 23.24
N ARG A 534 32.84 -1.77 24.32
CA ARG A 534 34.07 -2.50 24.77
C ARG A 534 33.80 -3.97 25.11
N LYS A 535 32.64 -4.27 25.75
CA LYS A 535 32.25 -5.65 26.09
C LYS A 535 31.84 -6.48 24.87
N LEU A 536 31.36 -5.81 23.83
CA LEU A 536 30.93 -6.43 22.57
C LEU A 536 32.06 -6.46 21.52
N ASP A 537 33.25 -5.95 21.84
CA ASP A 537 34.38 -5.80 20.92
C ASP A 537 34.05 -4.92 19.70
N ILE A 538 33.27 -3.85 19.93
CA ILE A 538 32.88 -2.87 18.93
C ILE A 538 33.70 -1.60 19.15
N ARG A 539 34.27 -1.04 18.09
CA ARG A 539 34.95 0.25 18.14
C ARG A 539 33.95 1.39 18.17
N VAL A 540 34.35 2.51 18.78
CA VAL A 540 33.52 3.70 18.82
C VAL A 540 34.30 4.87 18.25
N VAL A 541 33.67 5.62 17.35
CA VAL A 541 34.15 6.89 16.79
C VAL A 541 33.19 7.98 17.25
N ALA A 542 33.68 9.04 17.87
CA ALA A 542 32.88 10.22 18.20
C ALA A 542 32.92 11.22 17.06
N GLU A 543 31.72 11.65 16.59
CA GLU A 543 31.61 12.57 15.48
C GLU A 543 31.31 14.02 15.89
N GLY A 544 31.64 14.95 15.00
CA GLY A 544 31.33 16.36 15.19
C GLY A 544 32.11 17.02 16.31
N ILE A 545 33.35 16.59 16.54
CA ILE A 545 34.26 17.23 17.50
C ILE A 545 34.73 18.55 16.91
N GLU A 546 34.32 19.67 17.53
CA GLU A 546 34.63 21.02 17.04
C GLU A 546 35.60 21.78 17.94
N THR A 547 35.73 21.39 19.21
CA THR A 547 36.57 22.08 20.18
C THR A 547 37.52 21.14 20.92
N GLU A 548 38.67 21.67 21.38
CA GLU A 548 39.62 20.91 22.21
C GLU A 548 38.96 20.39 23.49
N ASP A 549 38.12 21.18 24.14
CA ASP A 549 37.38 20.77 25.35
C ASP A 549 36.54 19.52 25.12
N GLN A 550 35.87 19.39 23.97
CA GLN A 550 35.10 18.19 23.60
C GLN A 550 36.06 16.99 23.39
N GLY A 551 37.17 17.22 22.73
CA GLY A 551 38.22 16.19 22.55
C GLY A 551 38.80 15.70 23.88
N ASP A 552 39.04 16.61 24.82
CA ASP A 552 39.56 16.30 26.16
C ASP A 552 38.55 15.47 26.96
N LEU A 553 37.29 15.88 26.98
CA LEU A 553 36.22 15.16 27.66
C LEU A 553 36.06 13.73 27.11
N LEU A 554 36.09 13.58 25.77
CA LEU A 554 35.99 12.27 25.13
C LEU A 554 37.22 11.38 25.50
N ARG A 555 38.43 11.93 25.56
CA ARG A 555 39.62 11.21 26.03
C ARG A 555 39.48 10.75 27.48
N GLU A 556 38.96 11.64 28.34
CA GLU A 556 38.79 11.36 29.78
C GLU A 556 37.84 10.19 30.03
N ILE A 557 36.74 10.07 29.27
CA ILE A 557 35.79 8.93 29.35
C ILE A 557 36.24 7.69 28.57
N GLY A 558 37.43 7.76 27.95
CA GLY A 558 38.07 6.63 27.27
C GLY A 558 37.62 6.37 25.83
N CYS A 559 37.06 7.38 25.15
CA CYS A 559 36.84 7.35 23.72
C CYS A 559 38.21 7.45 23.01
N LYS A 560 38.51 6.54 22.08
CA LYS A 560 39.80 6.46 21.43
C LYS A 560 39.86 7.11 20.06
N LEU A 561 38.74 7.11 19.33
CA LEU A 561 38.68 7.59 17.97
C LEU A 561 37.68 8.73 17.85
N GLY A 562 37.97 9.69 16.98
CA GLY A 562 37.12 10.83 16.77
C GLY A 562 37.28 11.42 15.37
N GLN A 563 36.26 12.19 14.99
CA GLN A 563 36.15 12.90 13.73
C GLN A 563 35.46 14.23 13.94
N GLY A 564 35.87 15.26 13.23
CA GLY A 564 35.20 16.57 13.34
C GLY A 564 36.07 17.71 12.83
N TYR A 565 35.50 18.91 12.87
CA TYR A 565 36.11 20.14 12.36
C TYR A 565 37.34 20.58 13.18
N LEU A 566 37.46 20.10 14.40
CA LEU A 566 38.69 20.30 15.18
C LEU A 566 39.94 19.75 14.46
N PHE A 567 39.81 18.64 13.74
CA PHE A 567 40.91 18.00 13.03
C PHE A 567 40.99 18.44 11.57
N SER A 568 39.90 18.29 10.83
CA SER A 568 39.76 18.76 9.46
C SER A 568 38.30 18.73 9.01
N ALA A 569 37.92 19.66 8.15
CA ALA A 569 36.73 19.49 7.32
C ALA A 569 36.97 18.39 6.26
N ALA A 570 35.92 17.97 5.56
CA ALA A 570 36.08 17.11 4.39
C ALA A 570 36.84 17.86 3.28
N VAL A 571 37.91 17.26 2.78
CA VAL A 571 38.87 17.85 1.83
C VAL A 571 38.99 17.03 0.56
N THR A 572 39.56 17.59 -0.51
CA THR A 572 39.78 16.86 -1.77
C THR A 572 40.81 15.73 -1.56
N ARG A 573 40.88 14.80 -2.51
CA ARG A 573 41.85 13.70 -2.52
C ARG A 573 43.30 14.20 -2.34
N GLU A 574 43.68 15.30 -3.03
CA GLU A 574 45.04 15.87 -2.98
C GLU A 574 45.34 16.31 -1.55
N THR A 575 44.48 17.08 -0.93
CA THR A 575 44.64 17.56 0.45
C THR A 575 44.57 16.40 1.46
N ALA A 576 43.70 15.41 1.25
CA ALA A 576 43.66 14.19 2.08
C ALA A 576 44.98 13.41 2.01
N THR A 577 45.57 13.33 0.83
CA THR A 577 46.91 12.72 0.63
C THR A 577 47.98 13.44 1.43
N GLU A 578 47.98 14.78 1.42
CA GLU A 578 48.94 15.59 2.21
C GLU A 578 48.73 15.38 3.73
N LEU A 579 47.48 15.31 4.18
CA LEU A 579 47.14 15.03 5.59
C LEU A 579 47.64 13.66 6.02
N LEU A 580 47.42 12.63 5.19
CA LEU A 580 47.92 11.28 5.47
C LEU A 580 49.43 11.23 5.56
N LEU A 581 50.15 11.84 4.63
CA LEU A 581 51.62 11.88 4.65
C LEU A 581 52.17 12.62 5.87
N LYS A 582 51.44 13.58 6.41
CA LYS A 582 51.89 14.42 7.53
C LYS A 582 51.55 13.82 8.89
N HIS A 583 50.41 13.13 9.01
CA HIS A 583 49.83 12.75 10.30
C HIS A 583 49.61 11.24 10.47
N ALA A 584 49.88 10.41 9.47
CA ALA A 584 49.77 8.97 9.62
C ALA A 584 51.16 8.36 9.80
N GLN A 585 51.30 7.42 10.73
CA GLN A 585 52.54 6.68 10.88
C GLN A 585 52.64 5.53 9.85
N PRO A 586 53.86 5.18 9.42
CA PRO A 586 54.06 3.98 8.61
C PRO A 586 53.53 2.76 9.36
N ILE A 587 52.70 1.97 8.71
CA ILE A 587 52.25 0.68 9.25
C ILE A 587 53.50 -0.22 9.32
N GLU A 588 54.00 -0.55 10.51
CA GLU A 588 55.00 -1.60 10.67
C GLU A 588 54.41 -2.90 10.12
N ALA A 589 55.15 -3.58 9.25
CA ALA A 589 54.68 -4.73 8.49
C ALA A 589 54.15 -5.90 9.36
N ASP A 590 54.47 -5.91 10.65
CA ASP A 590 54.07 -6.92 11.65
C ASP A 590 53.05 -6.41 12.69
N GLN A 591 52.62 -5.14 12.65
CA GLN A 591 51.49 -4.74 13.50
C GLN A 591 50.20 -5.21 12.86
N PRO A 592 49.44 -6.12 13.51
CA PRO A 592 48.08 -6.36 13.08
C PRO A 592 47.37 -5.01 13.08
N LEU A 593 46.74 -4.62 11.96
CA LEU A 593 45.82 -3.50 11.83
C LEU A 593 45.01 -3.44 13.12
N LEU A 594 45.24 -2.46 14.05
CA LEU A 594 44.70 -2.41 15.42
C LEU A 594 43.61 -3.46 15.69
N THR A 595 43.97 -4.70 15.59
CA THR A 595 43.20 -5.82 16.07
C THR A 595 43.50 -5.86 17.56
N TYR A 596 42.53 -5.69 18.40
CA TYR A 596 42.61 -6.34 19.69
C TYR A 596 42.86 -7.80 19.36
N ASP A 597 44.06 -8.31 19.57
CA ASP A 597 44.38 -9.74 19.52
C ASP A 597 43.48 -10.44 20.54
N LEU A 598 42.32 -10.86 20.10
CA LEU A 598 41.65 -11.98 20.71
C LEU A 598 41.89 -13.17 19.76
N PRO A 599 42.58 -14.25 20.26
CA PRO A 599 42.65 -15.46 19.46
C PRO A 599 41.26 -15.85 19.05
N MET A 600 41.06 -16.15 17.79
CA MET A 600 39.84 -16.81 17.29
C MET A 600 39.60 -18.04 18.16
N ARG A 601 38.88 -17.89 19.26
CA ARG A 601 38.27 -19.03 19.93
C ARG A 601 37.22 -19.53 18.98
N SER A 602 37.57 -20.62 18.29
CA SER A 602 36.64 -21.43 17.56
C SER A 602 35.43 -21.70 18.47
N LEU A 603 34.30 -21.07 18.16
CA LEU A 603 33.02 -21.46 18.71
C LEU A 603 32.59 -22.79 18.07
N SER A 604 33.41 -23.82 18.25
CA SER A 604 33.04 -25.22 18.09
C SER A 604 32.62 -25.80 19.44
N GLY A 605 31.73 -25.11 20.11
CA GLY A 605 30.96 -25.61 21.24
C GLY A 605 29.58 -26.03 20.76
N ARG A 606 29.42 -27.31 20.43
CA ARG A 606 28.11 -27.94 20.28
C ARG A 606 27.31 -27.69 21.54
N VAL A 607 26.39 -26.74 21.51
CA VAL A 607 25.28 -26.69 22.46
C VAL A 607 24.32 -27.78 22.02
N ARG A 608 24.27 -28.88 22.77
CA ARG A 608 23.18 -29.86 22.66
C ARG A 608 21.90 -29.16 23.11
N PRO A 609 20.80 -29.27 22.37
CA PRO A 609 19.49 -28.84 22.86
C PRO A 609 19.08 -29.83 23.97
N GLU A 610 19.05 -29.39 25.22
CA GLU A 610 18.29 -30.08 26.25
C GLU A 610 16.80 -29.90 25.96
N ALA A 611 16.16 -31.04 25.68
CA ALA A 611 14.73 -31.13 25.53
C ALA A 611 14.06 -30.82 26.87
N PHE A 612 13.27 -29.77 26.90
CA PHE A 612 12.32 -29.52 28.00
C PHE A 612 11.14 -30.52 27.83
N ASP A 613 11.18 -31.54 28.66
CA ASP A 613 10.12 -32.52 28.81
C ASP A 613 9.00 -31.94 29.68
N LEU A 614 7.89 -31.52 29.04
CA LEU A 614 6.65 -31.14 29.66
C LEU A 614 5.66 -32.32 29.65
N ALA A 615 5.97 -33.38 30.43
CA ALA A 615 4.99 -34.40 30.73
C ALA A 615 5.06 -34.82 32.21
N GLY A 616 4.00 -34.54 32.92
CA GLY A 616 3.59 -35.33 34.09
C GLY A 616 3.77 -34.71 35.46
N LYS A 617 2.67 -34.21 36.02
CA LYS A 617 2.01 -34.84 37.17
C LYS A 617 0.80 -34.01 37.62
N GLY A 618 -0.38 -34.49 37.27
CA GLY A 618 -1.57 -34.18 38.02
C GLY A 618 -1.64 -35.03 39.30
N ARG A 619 -2.12 -34.43 40.37
CA ARG A 619 -3.11 -35.03 41.31
C ARG A 619 -3.27 -34.18 42.58
N ARG A 620 -4.57 -33.76 42.80
CA ARG A 620 -5.32 -33.78 44.09
C ARG A 620 -4.70 -33.01 45.26
N ALA A 621 -5.44 -32.22 46.03
CA ALA A 621 -6.79 -32.35 46.58
C ALA A 621 -7.20 -31.03 47.24
N ALA A 622 -8.49 -30.75 47.17
CA ALA A 622 -9.44 -30.39 48.21
C ALA A 622 -9.02 -29.47 49.39
N SER A 623 -9.59 -28.29 49.41
CA SER A 623 -10.62 -27.85 50.35
C SER A 623 -11.14 -26.48 49.94
#